data_b6d9349b40313d18fe47fedd077be407
#
_entry.id   b6d9349b40313d18fe47fedd077be407
#
_cell.length_a   1.000
_cell.length_b   1.000
_cell.length_c   1.000
_cell.angle_alpha   90.00
_cell.angle_beta   90.00
_cell.angle_gamma   90.00
#
_symmetry.space_group_name_H-M   'P 1'
#
loop_
_entity.id
_entity.type
_entity.pdbx_description
1 polymer ?
#
loop_
_entity_poly.entity_id
_entity_poly.type
_entity_poly.pdbx_seq_one_letter_code
_entity_poly.pdbx_strand_id
1 'polypeptide(L)'
;MGKLVLAVCAVLVPTLVHAKKQLPVVRWTAGAPGCTFERGDDGRLRWTMTGSDLTITVLLDSQELTKSRRRFYHLLAVYVSVTYTGENKFDFPADVRIDFVRHHEVLESYEDPSELANRLQNDVDSRIFETERQIKKDPKIADEKTALLREYQKEAAEFIEFLSTQTLPSDTVVLTPGNPESHGWVLFSTQKKWIGPWKGREDFILSLWMKDKIWQFPFSLPPAEGDLILRKPPE
;
A
#
# COMPACT_ATOMS: atom_id res chain seq x y z
N MET A 1 -46.47 -62.11 17.44
CA MET A 1 -45.93 -60.79 17.79
C MET A 1 -44.47 -60.72 17.37
N GLY A 2 -44.22 -60.27 16.19
CA GLY A 2 -42.87 -60.13 15.61
C GLY A 2 -42.36 -58.69 15.84
N LYS A 3 -41.18 -58.54 16.53
CA LYS A 3 -40.54 -57.29 16.71
C LYS A 3 -39.64 -57.01 15.51
N LEU A 4 -39.98 -56.00 14.72
CA LEU A 4 -39.15 -55.47 13.65
C LEU A 4 -38.03 -54.59 14.25
N VAL A 5 -36.80 -55.01 14.09
CA VAL A 5 -35.59 -54.22 14.50
C VAL A 5 -35.12 -53.48 13.26
N LEU A 6 -35.32 -52.14 13.27
CA LEU A 6 -34.84 -51.25 12.24
C LEU A 6 -33.36 -50.93 12.57
N ALA A 7 -32.45 -51.45 11.75
CA ALA A 7 -31.01 -51.08 11.81
C ALA A 7 -30.79 -49.77 11.02
N VAL A 8 -30.52 -48.70 11.71
CA VAL A 8 -30.11 -47.41 11.12
C VAL A 8 -28.60 -47.47 10.82
N CYS A 9 -28.25 -47.65 9.55
CA CYS A 9 -26.86 -47.48 9.08
C CYS A 9 -26.56 -45.98 8.97
N ALA A 10 -25.79 -45.45 9.95
CA ALA A 10 -25.23 -44.12 9.86
C ALA A 10 -24.04 -44.14 8.84
N VAL A 11 -24.28 -43.58 7.65
CA VAL A 11 -23.22 -43.36 6.67
C VAL A 11 -22.40 -42.14 7.13
N LEU A 12 -21.23 -42.40 7.68
CA LEU A 12 -20.22 -41.37 7.94
C LEU A 12 -19.62 -40.91 6.59
N VAL A 13 -20.08 -39.77 6.11
CA VAL A 13 -19.44 -39.10 4.97
C VAL A 13 -18.18 -38.40 5.50
N PRO A 14 -16.97 -38.79 5.07
CA PRO A 14 -15.77 -38.06 5.46
C PRO A 14 -15.80 -36.70 4.74
N THR A 15 -16.02 -35.65 5.51
CA THR A 15 -15.79 -34.27 5.06
C THR A 15 -14.30 -34.11 4.85
N LEU A 16 -13.84 -34.18 3.61
CA LEU A 16 -12.48 -33.77 3.21
C LEU A 16 -12.35 -32.26 3.46
N VAL A 17 -11.90 -31.92 4.66
CA VAL A 17 -11.45 -30.58 4.97
C VAL A 17 -10.18 -30.36 4.14
N HIS A 18 -10.31 -29.67 3.02
CA HIS A 18 -9.15 -29.19 2.27
C HIS A 18 -8.45 -28.14 3.13
N ALA A 19 -7.45 -28.55 3.89
CA ALA A 19 -6.55 -27.63 4.57
C ALA A 19 -5.90 -26.75 3.48
N LYS A 20 -6.27 -25.46 3.41
CA LYS A 20 -5.58 -24.49 2.58
C LYS A 20 -4.11 -24.55 2.96
N LYS A 21 -3.26 -24.93 2.00
CA LYS A 21 -1.81 -25.00 2.19
C LYS A 21 -1.33 -23.62 2.62
N GLN A 22 -0.93 -23.50 3.88
CA GLN A 22 -0.37 -22.26 4.40
C GLN A 22 0.96 -22.00 3.70
N LEU A 23 1.10 -20.83 3.07
CA LEU A 23 2.38 -20.44 2.47
C LEU A 23 3.43 -20.20 3.55
N PRO A 24 4.68 -20.62 3.32
CA PRO A 24 5.76 -20.29 4.24
C PRO A 24 5.98 -18.79 4.32
N VAL A 25 6.26 -18.31 5.54
CA VAL A 25 6.49 -16.90 5.82
C VAL A 25 7.99 -16.69 6.02
N VAL A 26 8.54 -15.75 5.23
CA VAL A 26 9.90 -15.23 5.39
C VAL A 26 9.80 -13.85 6.00
N ARG A 27 10.32 -13.68 7.22
CA ARG A 27 10.17 -12.41 7.96
C ARG A 27 11.51 -11.71 8.09
N TRP A 28 11.53 -10.43 7.75
CA TRP A 28 12.67 -9.58 8.03
C TRP A 28 12.95 -9.53 9.53
N THR A 29 14.21 -9.76 9.90
CA THR A 29 14.66 -9.75 11.29
C THR A 29 15.98 -9.02 11.38
N ALA A 30 16.09 -8.09 12.31
CA ALA A 30 17.32 -7.32 12.53
C ALA A 30 18.50 -8.25 12.82
N GLY A 31 19.61 -8.06 12.09
CA GLY A 31 20.83 -8.85 12.24
C GLY A 31 20.80 -10.24 11.62
N ALA A 32 19.67 -10.67 11.02
CA ALA A 32 19.64 -11.92 10.27
C ALA A 32 20.40 -11.80 8.94
N PRO A 33 21.03 -12.87 8.44
CA PRO A 33 21.70 -12.87 7.15
C PRO A 33 20.75 -12.42 6.04
N GLY A 34 21.22 -11.48 5.19
CA GLY A 34 20.42 -10.92 4.11
C GLY A 34 19.42 -9.83 4.53
N CYS A 35 19.28 -9.54 5.82
CA CYS A 35 18.42 -8.48 6.33
C CYS A 35 19.23 -7.25 6.72
N THR A 36 18.98 -6.11 6.07
CA THR A 36 19.60 -4.82 6.44
C THR A 36 18.55 -3.77 6.74
N PHE A 37 18.90 -2.84 7.59
CA PHE A 37 18.12 -1.65 7.89
C PHE A 37 19.02 -0.43 7.77
N GLU A 38 18.56 0.57 7.04
CA GLU A 38 19.27 1.83 6.85
C GLU A 38 18.33 3.00 7.16
N ARG A 39 18.88 3.97 7.85
CA ARG A 39 18.24 5.27 8.04
C ARG A 39 19.01 6.31 7.24
N GLY A 40 18.41 6.83 6.20
CA GLY A 40 19.00 7.90 5.40
C GLY A 40 19.02 9.23 6.16
N ASP A 41 20.02 10.05 5.87
CA ASP A 41 20.10 11.44 6.38
C ASP A 41 18.93 12.29 5.92
N ASP A 42 18.26 11.85 4.87
CA ASP A 42 17.05 12.43 4.32
C ASP A 42 15.76 12.02 5.06
N GLY A 43 15.86 11.29 6.17
CA GLY A 43 14.75 10.81 6.98
C GLY A 43 14.01 9.60 6.39
N ARG A 44 14.51 9.02 5.29
CA ARG A 44 13.99 7.78 4.73
C ARG A 44 14.44 6.58 5.54
N LEU A 45 13.53 5.65 5.76
CA LEU A 45 13.78 4.37 6.43
C LEU A 45 13.71 3.26 5.40
N ARG A 46 14.76 2.44 5.32
CA ARG A 46 14.88 1.37 4.33
C ARG A 46 15.12 0.04 5.00
N TRP A 47 14.27 -0.93 4.70
CA TRP A 47 14.44 -2.34 5.07
C TRP A 47 14.71 -3.13 3.82
N THR A 48 15.80 -3.89 3.78
CA THR A 48 16.12 -4.77 2.66
C THR A 48 16.19 -6.20 3.16
N MET A 49 15.67 -7.13 2.37
CA MET A 49 15.75 -8.55 2.62
C MET A 49 16.16 -9.27 1.33
N THR A 50 17.30 -9.96 1.37
CA THR A 50 17.87 -10.70 0.24
C THR A 50 17.70 -12.19 0.48
N GLY A 51 17.01 -12.86 -0.45
CA GLY A 51 16.92 -14.32 -0.53
C GLY A 51 17.87 -14.88 -1.59
N SER A 52 17.60 -16.11 -2.07
CA SER A 52 18.41 -16.74 -3.12
C SER A 52 18.34 -15.98 -4.44
N ASP A 53 17.14 -15.64 -4.87
CA ASP A 53 16.88 -15.12 -6.22
C ASP A 53 16.16 -13.77 -6.20
N LEU A 54 15.82 -13.27 -5.02
CA LEU A 54 15.06 -12.02 -4.84
C LEU A 54 15.70 -11.14 -3.78
N THR A 55 15.81 -9.87 -4.09
CA THR A 55 16.04 -8.81 -3.10
C THR A 55 14.84 -7.90 -3.08
N ILE A 56 14.26 -7.72 -1.90
CA ILE A 56 13.11 -6.85 -1.68
C ILE A 56 13.54 -5.71 -0.77
N THR A 57 13.27 -4.51 -1.20
CA THR A 57 13.49 -3.29 -0.41
C THR A 57 12.16 -2.60 -0.16
N VAL A 58 11.88 -2.34 1.10
CA VAL A 58 10.75 -1.54 1.56
C VAL A 58 11.28 -0.21 2.08
N LEU A 59 10.71 0.88 1.58
CA LEU A 59 11.14 2.22 1.98
C LEU A 59 9.93 3.02 2.47
N LEU A 60 10.11 3.66 3.62
CA LEU A 60 9.18 4.63 4.15
C LEU A 60 9.78 6.03 4.06
N ASP A 61 9.04 6.93 3.44
CA ASP A 61 9.39 8.34 3.36
C ASP A 61 8.41 9.15 4.21
N SER A 62 8.93 9.85 5.21
CA SER A 62 8.10 10.66 6.09
C SER A 62 7.41 11.82 5.36
N GLN A 63 7.99 12.31 4.28
CA GLN A 63 7.41 13.38 3.47
C GLN A 63 6.26 12.84 2.62
N GLU A 64 6.44 11.68 1.96
CA GLU A 64 5.37 11.06 1.17
C GLU A 64 4.22 10.60 2.06
N LEU A 65 4.52 10.04 3.24
CA LEU A 65 3.50 9.75 4.25
C LEU A 65 2.70 11.01 4.65
N THR A 66 3.35 12.16 4.67
CA THR A 66 2.70 13.44 4.98
C THR A 66 1.92 13.99 3.79
N LYS A 67 2.43 13.88 2.57
CA LYS A 67 1.77 14.32 1.33
C LYS A 67 0.53 13.49 1.04
N SER A 68 0.63 12.17 1.11
CA SER A 68 -0.47 11.24 0.83
C SER A 68 -1.69 11.42 1.74
N ARG A 69 -1.52 12.15 2.85
CA ARG A 69 -2.61 12.46 3.80
C ARG A 69 -3.44 13.70 3.47
N ARG A 70 -2.96 14.58 2.59
CA ARG A 70 -3.36 15.97 2.81
C ARG A 70 -4.58 16.45 2.06
N ARG A 71 -4.88 16.03 0.85
CA ARG A 71 -5.89 16.81 0.12
C ARG A 71 -7.01 16.02 -0.55
N PHE A 72 -6.69 14.85 -1.10
CA PHE A 72 -7.68 14.14 -1.89
C PHE A 72 -8.21 12.89 -1.19
N TYR A 73 -7.30 12.07 -0.65
CA TYR A 73 -7.65 10.81 -0.01
C TYR A 73 -6.77 10.53 1.20
N HIS A 74 -7.32 9.81 2.19
CA HIS A 74 -6.54 9.33 3.34
C HIS A 74 -5.76 8.07 2.94
N LEU A 75 -4.56 8.26 2.43
CA LEU A 75 -3.68 7.19 1.98
C LEU A 75 -2.47 7.04 2.90
N LEU A 76 -2.02 5.80 3.05
CA LEU A 76 -0.69 5.46 3.53
C LEU A 76 0.09 4.93 2.34
N ALA A 77 1.27 5.48 2.07
CA ALA A 77 2.12 5.08 0.96
C ALA A 77 3.40 4.41 1.47
N VAL A 78 3.76 3.28 0.85
CA VAL A 78 5.00 2.55 1.10
C VAL A 78 5.66 2.29 -0.24
N TYR A 79 6.95 2.63 -0.38
CA TYR A 79 7.67 2.30 -1.60
C TYR A 79 8.24 0.89 -1.50
N VAL A 80 8.03 0.11 -2.55
CA VAL A 80 8.53 -1.26 -2.68
C VAL A 80 9.40 -1.34 -3.92
N SER A 81 10.56 -1.97 -3.78
CA SER A 81 11.44 -2.32 -4.90
C SER A 81 11.78 -3.80 -4.80
N VAL A 82 11.68 -4.50 -5.92
CA VAL A 82 12.01 -5.91 -6.04
C VAL A 82 13.02 -6.07 -7.16
N THR A 83 14.16 -6.70 -6.85
CA THR A 83 15.18 -7.08 -7.82
C THR A 83 15.28 -8.61 -7.87
N TYR A 84 15.14 -9.17 -9.06
CA TYR A 84 15.22 -10.61 -9.31
C TYR A 84 16.56 -10.96 -9.94
N THR A 85 17.23 -11.96 -9.37
CA THR A 85 18.55 -12.43 -9.82
C THR A 85 18.54 -13.88 -10.35
N GLY A 86 17.37 -14.50 -10.39
CA GLY A 86 17.22 -15.85 -10.89
C GLY A 86 17.29 -15.95 -12.41
N GLU A 87 17.47 -17.18 -12.91
CA GLU A 87 17.62 -17.46 -14.35
C GLU A 87 16.29 -17.58 -15.11
N ASN A 88 15.22 -17.91 -14.39
CA ASN A 88 13.90 -18.15 -14.96
C ASN A 88 13.02 -16.91 -14.90
N LYS A 89 11.81 -17.00 -15.49
CA LYS A 89 10.77 -15.98 -15.31
C LYS A 89 10.19 -16.07 -13.89
N PHE A 90 9.97 -14.93 -13.28
CA PHE A 90 9.34 -14.81 -11.98
C PHE A 90 8.14 -13.87 -12.06
N ASP A 91 6.96 -14.36 -11.70
CA ASP A 91 5.75 -13.56 -11.64
C ASP A 91 5.70 -12.85 -10.27
N PHE A 92 5.89 -11.55 -10.29
CA PHE A 92 5.76 -10.71 -9.12
C PHE A 92 4.33 -10.18 -9.06
N PRO A 93 3.49 -10.70 -8.15
CA PRO A 93 2.13 -10.21 -7.95
C PRO A 93 2.15 -8.90 -7.15
N ALA A 94 1.21 -8.03 -7.47
CA ALA A 94 1.01 -6.79 -6.74
C ALA A 94 0.19 -6.96 -5.44
N ASP A 95 -0.01 -8.18 -4.93
CA ASP A 95 -0.76 -8.42 -3.67
C ASP A 95 0.11 -8.05 -2.46
N VAL A 96 0.00 -6.81 -2.07
CA VAL A 96 0.72 -6.24 -0.94
C VAL A 96 -0.31 -5.85 0.14
N ARG A 97 -0.08 -6.26 1.36
CA ARG A 97 -0.97 -6.03 2.50
C ARG A 97 -0.21 -5.40 3.65
N ILE A 98 -0.89 -4.57 4.42
CA ILE A 98 -0.36 -4.00 5.65
C ILE A 98 -1.26 -4.37 6.84
N ASP A 99 -0.66 -4.94 7.86
CA ASP A 99 -1.32 -5.28 9.13
C ASP A 99 -1.00 -4.19 10.15
N PHE A 100 -2.04 -3.63 10.73
CA PHE A 100 -1.99 -2.70 11.86
C PHE A 100 -2.12 -3.51 13.14
N VAL A 101 -0.99 -3.98 13.67
CA VAL A 101 -0.91 -5.00 14.72
C VAL A 101 -1.75 -4.67 15.94
N ARG A 102 -1.72 -3.43 16.41
CA ARG A 102 -2.50 -3.00 17.60
C ARG A 102 -4.00 -2.89 17.35
N HIS A 103 -4.39 -2.71 16.10
CA HIS A 103 -5.79 -2.50 15.74
C HIS A 103 -6.43 -3.75 15.18
N HIS A 104 -5.66 -4.84 15.02
CA HIS A 104 -6.12 -6.10 14.41
C HIS A 104 -6.81 -5.87 13.05
N GLU A 105 -6.25 -4.97 12.27
CA GLU A 105 -6.79 -4.59 10.96
C GLU A 105 -5.74 -4.83 9.88
N VAL A 106 -6.14 -5.52 8.81
CA VAL A 106 -5.33 -5.75 7.62
C VAL A 106 -5.95 -4.95 6.48
N LEU A 107 -5.15 -4.10 5.85
CA LEU A 107 -5.51 -3.40 4.63
C LEU A 107 -4.81 -4.04 3.43
N GLU A 108 -5.57 -4.26 2.38
CA GLU A 108 -5.03 -4.61 1.07
C GLU A 108 -4.53 -3.34 0.39
N SER A 109 -3.54 -3.48 -0.50
CA SER A 109 -3.09 -2.37 -1.32
C SER A 109 -4.24 -1.90 -2.20
N TYR A 110 -4.18 -0.63 -2.60
CA TYR A 110 -5.13 -0.10 -3.56
C TYR A 110 -4.95 -0.87 -4.87
N GLU A 111 -6.00 -1.55 -5.31
CA GLU A 111 -5.92 -2.52 -6.39
C GLU A 111 -5.53 -1.88 -7.71
N ASP A 112 -6.06 -0.68 -7.99
CA ASP A 112 -5.81 0.01 -9.24
C ASP A 112 -5.60 1.52 -9.02
N PRO A 113 -4.34 2.01 -9.11
CA PRO A 113 -4.06 3.44 -9.07
C PRO A 113 -4.81 4.23 -10.16
N SER A 114 -5.14 3.60 -11.29
CA SER A 114 -5.89 4.25 -12.36
C SER A 114 -7.34 4.55 -11.97
N GLU A 115 -7.98 3.70 -11.17
CA GLU A 115 -9.30 4.00 -10.62
C GLU A 115 -9.29 5.22 -9.70
N LEU A 116 -8.22 5.36 -8.89
CA LEU A 116 -8.05 6.51 -8.03
C LEU A 116 -7.84 7.79 -8.85
N ALA A 117 -7.05 7.71 -9.91
CA ALA A 117 -6.85 8.81 -10.86
C ALA A 117 -8.17 9.22 -11.54
N ASN A 118 -8.97 8.25 -12.00
CA ASN A 118 -10.27 8.50 -12.61
C ASN A 118 -11.26 9.13 -11.62
N ARG A 119 -11.30 8.69 -10.37
CA ARG A 119 -12.13 9.32 -9.33
C ARG A 119 -11.72 10.76 -9.10
N LEU A 120 -10.42 11.02 -8.99
CA LEU A 120 -9.92 12.38 -8.82
C LEU A 120 -10.26 13.29 -10.00
N GLN A 121 -10.16 12.78 -11.23
CA GLN A 121 -10.58 13.52 -12.42
C GLN A 121 -12.08 13.88 -12.36
N ASN A 122 -12.93 12.95 -11.97
CA ASN A 122 -14.36 13.19 -11.80
C ASN A 122 -14.64 14.25 -10.69
N ASP A 123 -13.86 14.24 -9.60
CA ASP A 123 -13.95 15.24 -8.54
C ASP A 123 -13.54 16.62 -9.05
N VAL A 124 -12.50 16.71 -9.90
CA VAL A 124 -12.08 17.95 -10.56
C VAL A 124 -13.20 18.49 -11.45
N ASP A 125 -13.79 17.66 -12.30
CA ASP A 125 -14.86 18.07 -13.22
C ASP A 125 -16.09 18.55 -12.46
N SER A 126 -16.45 17.86 -11.38
CA SER A 126 -17.55 18.27 -10.49
C SER A 126 -17.26 19.63 -9.84
N ARG A 127 -16.02 19.88 -9.43
CA ARG A 127 -15.61 21.13 -8.79
C ARG A 127 -15.58 22.29 -9.78
N ILE A 128 -15.21 22.05 -11.03
CA ILE A 128 -15.31 23.04 -12.11
C ILE A 128 -16.77 23.48 -12.25
N PHE A 129 -17.68 22.52 -12.43
CA PHE A 129 -19.10 22.80 -12.60
C PHE A 129 -19.70 23.56 -11.41
N GLU A 130 -19.37 23.17 -10.19
CA GLU A 130 -19.84 23.88 -8.99
C GLU A 130 -19.30 25.31 -8.90
N THR A 131 -18.02 25.50 -9.24
CA THR A 131 -17.37 26.82 -9.23
C THR A 131 -18.01 27.76 -10.25
N GLU A 132 -18.21 27.30 -11.48
CA GLU A 132 -18.89 28.06 -12.52
C GLU A 132 -20.31 28.48 -12.10
N ARG A 133 -21.03 27.54 -11.46
CA ARG A 133 -22.39 27.83 -10.94
C ARG A 133 -22.36 28.88 -9.82
N GLN A 134 -21.35 28.87 -8.94
CA GLN A 134 -21.19 29.86 -7.88
C GLN A 134 -20.85 31.22 -8.46
N ILE A 135 -19.92 31.32 -9.41
CA ILE A 135 -19.54 32.55 -10.10
C ILE A 135 -20.76 33.18 -10.86
N LYS A 136 -21.56 32.32 -11.51
CA LYS A 136 -22.79 32.79 -12.19
C LYS A 136 -23.80 33.41 -11.24
N LYS A 137 -23.85 32.93 -9.98
CA LYS A 137 -24.75 33.48 -8.95
C LYS A 137 -24.21 34.77 -8.34
N ASP A 138 -22.89 34.82 -8.12
CA ASP A 138 -22.22 36.02 -7.56
C ASP A 138 -20.90 36.27 -8.32
N PRO A 139 -20.95 37.14 -9.35
CA PRO A 139 -19.78 37.50 -10.14
C PRO A 139 -18.63 38.13 -9.36
N LYS A 140 -18.91 38.70 -8.18
CA LYS A 140 -17.87 39.38 -7.37
C LYS A 140 -16.79 38.41 -6.81
N ILE A 141 -17.12 37.13 -6.71
CA ILE A 141 -16.20 36.11 -6.20
C ILE A 141 -15.41 35.42 -7.32
N ALA A 142 -15.55 35.85 -8.58
CA ALA A 142 -15.02 35.16 -9.74
C ALA A 142 -13.49 34.97 -9.67
N ASP A 143 -12.75 36.03 -9.37
CA ASP A 143 -11.27 36.00 -9.36
C ASP A 143 -10.75 35.06 -8.28
N GLU A 144 -11.28 35.14 -7.06
CA GLU A 144 -10.89 34.27 -5.93
C GLU A 144 -11.21 32.81 -6.25
N LYS A 145 -12.44 32.52 -6.68
CA LYS A 145 -12.86 31.15 -6.98
C LYS A 145 -12.10 30.54 -8.15
N THR A 146 -11.79 31.34 -9.17
CA THR A 146 -10.99 30.88 -10.30
C THR A 146 -9.55 30.59 -9.89
N ALA A 147 -8.95 31.40 -9.03
CA ALA A 147 -7.60 31.14 -8.50
C ALA A 147 -7.55 29.84 -7.70
N LEU A 148 -8.49 29.63 -6.77
CA LEU A 148 -8.60 28.40 -5.97
C LEU A 148 -8.84 27.15 -6.84
N LEU A 149 -9.66 27.28 -7.88
CA LEU A 149 -9.91 26.18 -8.82
C LEU A 149 -8.65 25.81 -9.59
N ARG A 150 -7.88 26.78 -10.08
CA ARG A 150 -6.62 26.53 -10.80
C ARG A 150 -5.59 25.83 -9.90
N GLU A 151 -5.45 26.25 -8.64
CA GLU A 151 -4.56 25.58 -7.69
C GLU A 151 -5.00 24.13 -7.47
N TYR A 152 -6.29 23.88 -7.25
CA TYR A 152 -6.83 22.54 -7.08
C TYR A 152 -6.60 21.66 -8.32
N GLN A 153 -6.84 22.18 -9.53
CA GLN A 153 -6.59 21.46 -10.79
C GLN A 153 -5.12 21.10 -10.96
N LYS A 154 -4.20 22.03 -10.62
CA LYS A 154 -2.76 21.79 -10.69
C LYS A 154 -2.37 20.66 -9.75
N GLU A 155 -2.79 20.71 -8.49
CA GLU A 155 -2.46 19.67 -7.51
C GLU A 155 -3.07 18.31 -7.87
N ALA A 156 -4.29 18.30 -8.41
CA ALA A 156 -4.91 17.09 -8.91
C ALA A 156 -4.14 16.47 -10.08
N ALA A 157 -3.71 17.29 -11.04
CA ALA A 157 -2.91 16.84 -12.17
C ALA A 157 -1.56 16.24 -11.74
N GLU A 158 -0.86 16.90 -10.80
CA GLU A 158 0.39 16.39 -10.23
C GLU A 158 0.18 15.04 -9.52
N PHE A 159 -0.93 14.88 -8.81
CA PHE A 159 -1.24 13.62 -8.13
C PHE A 159 -1.66 12.51 -9.12
N ILE A 160 -2.41 12.82 -10.16
CA ILE A 160 -2.76 11.89 -11.24
C ILE A 160 -1.49 11.41 -11.96
N GLU A 161 -0.55 12.32 -12.25
CA GLU A 161 0.74 11.97 -12.83
C GLU A 161 1.54 11.04 -11.91
N PHE A 162 1.60 11.35 -10.61
CA PHE A 162 2.22 10.46 -9.62
C PHE A 162 1.59 9.06 -9.63
N LEU A 163 0.26 8.96 -9.64
CA LEU A 163 -0.45 7.69 -9.67
C LEU A 163 -0.12 6.86 -10.92
N SER A 164 0.06 7.51 -12.06
CA SER A 164 0.34 6.83 -13.34
C SER A 164 1.81 6.45 -13.54
N THR A 165 2.74 7.19 -12.92
CA THR A 165 4.18 7.05 -13.23
C THR A 165 5.01 6.48 -12.09
N GLN A 166 4.54 6.59 -10.84
CA GLN A 166 5.35 6.27 -9.67
C GLN A 166 4.77 5.16 -8.78
N THR A 167 3.56 4.69 -9.06
CA THR A 167 3.00 3.56 -8.31
C THR A 167 3.48 2.22 -8.85
N LEU A 168 3.51 1.23 -7.96
CA LEU A 168 3.77 -0.15 -8.35
C LEU A 168 2.62 -0.59 -9.30
N PRO A 169 2.93 -1.25 -10.43
CA PRO A 169 1.89 -1.74 -11.33
C PRO A 169 0.90 -2.66 -10.59
N SER A 170 -0.39 -2.49 -10.87
CA SER A 170 -1.47 -3.32 -10.30
C SER A 170 -1.51 -4.74 -10.87
N ASP A 171 -1.01 -4.89 -12.08
CA ASP A 171 -0.93 -6.19 -12.74
C ASP A 171 0.30 -6.98 -12.32
N THR A 172 0.24 -8.31 -12.50
CA THR A 172 1.40 -9.18 -12.31
C THR A 172 2.54 -8.76 -13.23
N VAL A 173 3.66 -8.36 -12.65
CA VAL A 173 4.87 -8.02 -13.38
C VAL A 173 5.72 -9.26 -13.58
N VAL A 174 6.13 -9.54 -14.82
CA VAL A 174 7.02 -10.66 -15.12
C VAL A 174 8.46 -10.17 -15.06
N LEU A 175 9.19 -10.56 -14.02
CA LEU A 175 10.62 -10.30 -13.88
C LEU A 175 11.42 -11.38 -14.62
N THR A 176 12.47 -10.96 -15.27
CA THR A 176 13.38 -11.82 -16.07
C THR A 176 14.81 -11.31 -15.92
N PRO A 177 15.83 -12.10 -16.31
CA PRO A 177 17.21 -11.60 -16.33
C PRO A 177 17.41 -10.35 -17.18
N GLY A 178 16.59 -10.15 -18.22
CA GLY A 178 16.60 -8.94 -19.07
C GLY A 178 15.78 -7.77 -18.54
N ASN A 179 14.84 -8.02 -17.62
CA ASN A 179 14.03 -7.02 -16.90
C ASN A 179 13.89 -7.44 -15.44
N PRO A 180 14.97 -7.29 -14.65
CA PRO A 180 15.04 -7.89 -13.32
C PRO A 180 14.36 -7.07 -12.22
N GLU A 181 13.88 -5.86 -12.51
CA GLU A 181 13.43 -4.93 -11.49
C GLU A 181 11.97 -4.52 -11.67
N SER A 182 11.29 -4.39 -10.55
CA SER A 182 10.00 -3.70 -10.44
C SER A 182 9.99 -2.89 -9.16
N HIS A 183 9.53 -1.65 -9.27
CA HIS A 183 9.47 -0.77 -8.11
C HIS A 183 8.36 0.27 -8.26
N GLY A 184 7.93 0.79 -7.13
CA GLY A 184 6.94 1.86 -7.10
C GLY A 184 6.30 2.03 -5.72
N TRP A 185 5.45 3.03 -5.62
CA TRP A 185 4.65 3.27 -4.43
C TRP A 185 3.45 2.35 -4.39
N VAL A 186 3.25 1.72 -3.24
CA VAL A 186 2.05 0.96 -2.90
C VAL A 186 1.18 1.82 -2.00
N LEU A 187 -0.07 1.97 -2.35
CA LEU A 187 -1.01 2.83 -1.67
C LEU A 187 -2.02 2.00 -0.88
N PHE A 188 -2.29 2.42 0.34
CA PHE A 188 -3.30 1.82 1.21
C PHE A 188 -4.34 2.87 1.56
N SER A 189 -5.59 2.61 1.22
CA SER A 189 -6.69 3.48 1.61
C SER A 189 -6.99 3.31 3.09
N THR A 190 -6.96 4.40 3.82
CA THR A 190 -7.28 4.39 5.23
C THR A 190 -8.32 5.45 5.54
N GLN A 191 -9.43 5.05 6.15
CA GLN A 191 -10.45 5.97 6.67
C GLN A 191 -10.26 6.22 8.17
N LYS A 192 -9.19 5.69 8.76
CA LYS A 192 -8.97 5.74 10.20
C LYS A 192 -8.27 7.05 10.60
N LYS A 193 -8.89 7.77 11.52
CA LYS A 193 -8.38 9.06 12.02
C LYS A 193 -7.06 8.95 12.81
N TRP A 194 -6.67 7.74 13.22
CA TRP A 194 -5.44 7.52 13.99
C TRP A 194 -4.20 7.40 13.09
N ILE A 195 -4.37 7.14 11.78
CA ILE A 195 -3.27 7.23 10.83
C ILE A 195 -3.05 8.71 10.53
N GLY A 196 -2.09 9.28 11.20
CA GLY A 196 -1.88 10.69 11.00
C GLY A 196 -0.93 11.31 12.01
N PRO A 197 -1.40 12.12 12.91
CA PRO A 197 -0.57 12.55 14.04
C PRO A 197 -0.36 11.32 14.92
N TRP A 198 0.79 10.68 14.75
CA TRP A 198 1.19 9.54 15.58
C TRP A 198 1.25 10.00 17.04
N LYS A 199 0.17 9.77 17.78
CA LYS A 199 0.10 10.08 19.21
C LYS A 199 0.89 9.09 20.06
N GLY A 200 1.30 7.99 19.47
CA GLY A 200 2.07 6.93 20.08
C GLY A 200 2.70 6.06 19.00
N ARG A 201 3.56 5.15 19.40
CA ARG A 201 4.18 4.17 18.52
C ARG A 201 3.15 3.16 18.06
N GLU A 202 3.04 2.98 16.75
CA GLU A 202 2.21 1.97 16.10
C GLU A 202 3.08 0.94 15.40
N ASP A 203 2.70 -0.32 15.51
CA ASP A 203 3.42 -1.45 14.92
C ASP A 203 2.67 -1.98 13.70
N PHE A 204 3.44 -2.22 12.63
CA PHE A 204 2.95 -2.63 11.31
C PHE A 204 3.67 -3.86 10.81
N ILE A 205 3.02 -4.65 9.98
CA ILE A 205 3.65 -5.72 9.19
C ILE A 205 3.22 -5.52 7.75
N LEU A 206 4.16 -5.11 6.89
CA LEU A 206 3.95 -5.13 5.45
C LEU A 206 4.20 -6.53 4.94
N SER A 207 3.27 -7.10 4.21
CA SER A 207 3.33 -8.46 3.66
C SER A 207 3.20 -8.43 2.14
N LEU A 208 4.18 -8.98 1.43
CA LEU A 208 4.13 -9.22 -0.01
C LEU A 208 3.79 -10.70 -0.22
N TRP A 209 2.62 -10.93 -0.81
CA TRP A 209 2.10 -12.27 -1.09
C TRP A 209 2.57 -12.74 -2.46
N MET A 210 3.44 -13.72 -2.46
CA MET A 210 3.96 -14.35 -3.66
C MET A 210 3.41 -15.78 -3.81
N LYS A 211 3.56 -16.36 -4.98
CA LYS A 211 3.01 -17.68 -5.31
C LYS A 211 3.43 -18.80 -4.35
N ASP A 212 4.67 -18.74 -3.86
CA ASP A 212 5.32 -19.78 -3.05
C ASP A 212 5.53 -19.41 -1.60
N LYS A 213 5.54 -18.14 -1.26
CA LYS A 213 5.85 -17.64 0.09
C LYS A 213 5.32 -16.24 0.33
N ILE A 214 5.27 -15.82 1.61
CA ILE A 214 4.92 -14.49 2.04
C ILE A 214 6.17 -13.83 2.62
N TRP A 215 6.53 -12.66 2.10
CA TRP A 215 7.61 -11.84 2.64
C TRP A 215 7.03 -10.80 3.59
N GLN A 216 7.55 -10.75 4.83
CA GLN A 216 7.03 -9.85 5.86
C GLN A 216 8.10 -8.90 6.36
N PHE A 217 7.74 -7.62 6.41
CA PHE A 217 8.56 -6.53 6.92
C PHE A 217 7.86 -5.88 8.11
N PRO A 218 8.22 -6.27 9.36
CA PRO A 218 7.73 -5.60 10.56
C PRO A 218 8.45 -4.27 10.74
N PHE A 219 7.71 -3.21 11.05
CA PHE A 219 8.24 -1.91 11.37
C PHE A 219 7.32 -1.15 12.32
N SER A 220 7.83 -0.06 12.91
CA SER A 220 7.05 0.79 13.80
C SER A 220 7.17 2.25 13.39
N LEU A 221 6.10 3.02 13.57
CA LEU A 221 6.07 4.46 13.34
C LEU A 221 5.53 5.18 14.59
N PRO A 222 6.16 6.25 15.07
CA PRO A 222 7.51 6.65 14.70
C PRO A 222 8.54 5.57 15.07
N PRO A 223 9.74 5.55 14.44
CA PRO A 223 10.76 4.57 14.76
C PRO A 223 11.20 4.69 16.22
N ALA A 224 11.71 3.59 16.81
CA ALA A 224 12.03 3.50 18.23
C ALA A 224 13.14 4.46 18.69
N GLU A 225 14.03 4.83 17.79
CA GLU A 225 15.18 5.70 18.05
C GLU A 225 15.11 6.92 17.13
N GLY A 226 14.92 8.06 17.77
CA GLY A 226 14.96 9.36 17.12
C GLY A 226 13.64 9.76 16.47
N ASP A 227 13.34 11.02 16.58
CA ASP A 227 12.18 11.64 15.98
C ASP A 227 12.14 11.35 14.48
N LEU A 228 10.95 11.04 13.96
CA LEU A 228 10.66 11.32 12.57
C LEU A 228 11.04 12.79 12.37
N ILE A 229 12.19 13.04 11.77
CA ILE A 229 12.55 14.37 11.35
C ILE A 229 11.54 14.73 10.28
N LEU A 230 10.43 15.32 10.71
CA LEU A 230 9.53 15.98 9.80
C LEU A 230 10.37 17.09 9.17
N ARG A 231 10.88 16.85 7.98
CA ARG A 231 11.52 17.93 7.22
C ARG A 231 10.47 19.03 7.13
N LYS A 232 10.84 20.22 7.62
CA LYS A 232 10.09 21.41 7.24
C LYS A 232 10.08 21.45 5.73
N PRO A 233 8.91 21.73 5.10
CA PRO A 233 8.90 22.03 3.68
C PRO A 233 9.95 23.11 3.42
N PRO A 234 10.67 23.08 2.31
CA PRO A 234 11.51 24.22 1.90
C PRO A 234 10.60 25.46 1.88
N GLU A 235 11.05 26.51 2.57
CA GLU A 235 10.39 27.82 2.61
C GLU A 235 10.34 28.42 1.21
#